data_19d60242d9e5b54564d6c97b22599663
#
_entry.id   19d60242d9e5b54564d6c97b22599663
#
_cell.length_a   1.000
_cell.length_b   1.000
_cell.length_c   1.000
_cell.angle_alpha   90.00
_cell.angle_beta   90.00
_cell.angle_gamma   90.00
#
_symmetry.space_group_name_H-M   'P 1'
#
loop_
_entity.id
_entity.type
_entity.pdbx_description
1 polymer ?
#
loop_
_entity_poly.entity_id
_entity_poly.type
_entity_poly.pdbx_seq_one_letter_code
_entity_poly.pdbx_strand_id
1 'polypeptide(L)'
;MDLLIYIERGGIIVNILILMNIIGFAIMIWKSFVFFMTNRSIETLSNEILDELKLTQNYELAQIKSSISLKISSIESGLNTIKIIASLSPLIGLLGTVIGILNSFDSISHLGLGDPTVFSSGISIALITTVAGLIVAIPHYIGYNYFIGSLDKIEIKLEKVILDKI
;
A
#
# COMPACT_ATOMS: atom_id res chain seq x y z
N MET A 1 10.61 -25.21 8.21
CA MET A 1 10.00 -24.13 9.04
C MET A 1 8.55 -24.02 8.58
N ASP A 2 7.62 -24.55 9.35
CA ASP A 2 6.23 -24.66 8.89
C ASP A 2 5.49 -23.34 9.07
N LEU A 3 5.38 -22.57 7.99
CA LEU A 3 4.67 -21.29 7.95
C LEU A 3 3.25 -21.40 8.53
N LEU A 4 2.59 -22.54 8.34
CA LEU A 4 1.26 -22.79 8.88
C LEU A 4 1.20 -22.69 10.41
N ILE A 5 2.23 -23.16 11.13
CA ILE A 5 2.32 -23.08 12.59
C ILE A 5 2.38 -21.60 13.06
N TYR A 6 3.10 -20.74 12.30
CA TYR A 6 3.17 -19.32 12.65
C TYR A 6 1.85 -18.59 12.38
N ILE A 7 1.13 -18.96 11.31
CA ILE A 7 -0.19 -18.41 11.00
C ILE A 7 -1.18 -18.80 12.08
N GLU A 8 -1.19 -20.07 12.49
CA GLU A 8 -2.07 -20.59 13.52
C GLU A 8 -1.80 -19.92 14.89
N ARG A 9 -0.52 -19.80 15.27
CA ARG A 9 -0.12 -19.13 16.52
C ARG A 9 -0.41 -17.64 16.52
N GLY A 10 -0.27 -16.96 15.40
CA GLY A 10 -0.53 -15.53 15.29
C GLY A 10 -2.01 -15.15 15.29
N GLY A 11 -2.88 -16.14 15.16
CA GLY A 11 -4.33 -16.01 15.31
C GLY A 11 -4.97 -15.02 14.35
N ILE A 12 -6.01 -14.32 14.82
CA ILE A 12 -6.83 -13.43 14.00
C ILE A 12 -6.03 -12.25 13.42
N ILE A 13 -5.02 -11.78 14.12
CA ILE A 13 -4.20 -10.64 13.69
C ILE A 13 -3.39 -10.99 12.45
N VAL A 14 -2.74 -12.16 12.44
CA VAL A 14 -1.99 -12.63 11.27
C VAL A 14 -2.92 -12.89 10.09
N ASN A 15 -4.12 -13.43 10.32
CA ASN A 15 -5.11 -13.60 9.26
C ASN A 15 -5.56 -12.28 8.62
N ILE A 16 -5.77 -11.23 9.42
CA ILE A 16 -6.06 -9.87 8.92
C ILE A 16 -4.88 -9.36 8.08
N LEU A 17 -3.65 -9.52 8.55
CA LEU A 17 -2.45 -9.10 7.82
C LEU A 17 -2.29 -9.85 6.50
N ILE A 18 -2.58 -11.14 6.46
CA ILE A 18 -2.58 -11.95 5.23
C ILE A 18 -3.62 -11.42 4.24
N LEU A 19 -4.84 -11.15 4.69
CA LEU A 19 -5.89 -10.59 3.84
C LEU A 19 -5.47 -9.23 3.26
N MET A 20 -4.93 -8.33 4.09
CA MET A 20 -4.40 -7.05 3.64
C MET A 20 -3.27 -7.24 2.62
N ASN A 21 -2.39 -8.21 2.85
CA ASN A 21 -1.30 -8.54 1.93
C ASN A 21 -1.80 -8.96 0.56
N ILE A 22 -2.80 -9.85 0.50
CA ILE A 22 -3.41 -10.33 -0.75
C ILE A 22 -4.05 -9.16 -1.51
N ILE A 23 -4.85 -8.34 -0.83
CA ILE A 23 -5.50 -7.16 -1.44
C ILE A 23 -4.44 -6.18 -1.96
N GLY A 24 -3.43 -5.89 -1.19
CA GLY A 24 -2.37 -4.96 -1.57
C GLY A 24 -1.58 -5.42 -2.78
N PHE A 25 -1.17 -6.69 -2.82
CA PHE A 25 -0.48 -7.25 -3.99
C PHE A 25 -1.38 -7.29 -5.24
N ALA A 26 -2.66 -7.62 -5.10
CA ALA A 26 -3.60 -7.57 -6.22
C ALA A 26 -3.68 -6.17 -6.83
N ILE A 27 -3.77 -5.13 -5.98
CA ILE A 27 -3.77 -3.72 -6.43
C ILE A 27 -2.42 -3.36 -7.06
N MET A 28 -1.29 -3.78 -6.48
CA MET A 28 0.04 -3.49 -7.02
C MET A 28 0.24 -4.11 -8.41
N ILE A 29 -0.19 -5.34 -8.62
CA ILE A 29 -0.11 -6.03 -9.91
C ILE A 29 -0.97 -5.30 -10.93
N TRP A 30 -2.22 -4.98 -10.58
CA TRP A 30 -3.12 -4.22 -11.45
C TRP A 30 -2.55 -2.86 -11.81
N LYS A 31 -2.05 -2.12 -10.84
CA LYS A 31 -1.42 -0.80 -11.06
C LYS A 31 -0.15 -0.89 -11.91
N SER A 32 0.67 -1.90 -11.72
CA SER A 32 1.83 -2.12 -12.59
C SER A 32 1.43 -2.24 -14.06
N PHE A 33 0.35 -2.96 -14.34
CA PHE A 33 -0.20 -3.07 -15.69
C PHE A 33 -0.75 -1.73 -16.22
N VAL A 34 -1.51 -1.00 -15.40
CA VAL A 34 -2.04 0.34 -15.76
C VAL A 34 -0.90 1.29 -16.09
N PHE A 35 0.12 1.38 -15.24
CA PHE A 35 1.27 2.26 -15.48
C PHE A 35 2.05 1.90 -16.74
N PHE A 36 2.21 0.61 -17.00
CA PHE A 36 2.86 0.13 -18.23
C PHE A 36 2.08 0.56 -19.49
N MET A 37 0.76 0.41 -19.48
CA MET A 37 -0.10 0.86 -20.59
C MET A 37 -0.08 2.38 -20.73
N THR A 38 -0.23 3.13 -19.65
CA THR A 38 -0.23 4.59 -19.66
C THR A 38 1.08 5.15 -20.21
N ASN A 39 2.21 4.60 -19.81
CA ASN A 39 3.51 5.06 -20.31
C ASN A 39 3.68 4.81 -21.83
N ARG A 40 3.02 3.81 -22.39
CA ARG A 40 2.99 3.57 -23.85
C ARG A 40 1.99 4.47 -24.58
N SER A 41 0.96 4.94 -23.91
CA SER A 41 -0.14 5.72 -24.50
C SER A 41 -0.07 7.21 -24.16
N ILE A 42 1.10 7.74 -23.81
CA ILE A 42 1.27 9.16 -23.44
C ILE A 42 0.84 10.09 -24.58
N GLU A 43 1.15 9.76 -25.84
CA GLU A 43 0.73 10.55 -27.00
C GLU A 43 -0.80 10.58 -27.16
N THR A 44 -1.46 9.44 -26.97
CA THR A 44 -2.92 9.36 -27.02
C THR A 44 -3.54 10.20 -25.91
N LEU A 45 -3.00 10.06 -24.69
CA LEU A 45 -3.44 10.84 -23.52
C LEU A 45 -3.25 12.34 -23.73
N SER A 46 -2.13 12.76 -24.34
CA SER A 46 -1.86 14.16 -24.65
C SER A 46 -2.84 14.71 -25.69
N ASN A 47 -3.19 13.91 -26.71
CA ASN A 47 -4.16 14.30 -27.72
C ASN A 47 -5.58 14.44 -27.14
N GLU A 48 -6.00 13.54 -26.26
CA GLU A 48 -7.29 13.65 -25.54
C GLU A 48 -7.37 14.98 -24.77
N ILE A 49 -6.32 15.34 -24.02
CA ILE A 49 -6.27 16.59 -23.27
C ILE A 49 -6.29 17.80 -24.22
N LEU A 50 -5.52 17.76 -25.32
CA LEU A 50 -5.49 18.83 -26.31
C LEU A 50 -6.85 19.03 -27.01
N ASP A 51 -7.57 17.94 -27.31
CA ASP A 51 -8.89 18.02 -27.92
C ASP A 51 -9.93 18.59 -26.94
N GLU A 52 -9.82 18.28 -25.64
CA GLU A 52 -10.63 18.89 -24.60
C GLU A 52 -10.36 20.41 -24.47
N LEU A 53 -9.08 20.82 -24.51
CA LEU A 53 -8.67 22.23 -24.48
C LEU A 53 -9.12 23.01 -25.73
N LYS A 54 -9.13 22.40 -26.94
CA LYS A 54 -9.67 22.98 -28.14
C LYS A 54 -11.16 23.28 -28.05
N LEU A 55 -11.93 22.37 -27.42
CA LEU A 55 -13.37 22.58 -27.24
C LEU A 55 -13.67 23.76 -26.31
N THR A 56 -12.83 24.01 -25.34
CA THR A 56 -12.98 25.13 -24.37
C THR A 56 -12.36 26.44 -24.89
N GLN A 57 -11.64 26.42 -26.01
CA GLN A 57 -10.86 27.53 -26.57
C GLN A 57 -9.93 28.22 -25.56
N ASN A 58 -9.51 27.50 -24.56
CA ASN A 58 -8.69 28.04 -23.46
C ASN A 58 -7.37 27.29 -23.34
N TYR A 59 -6.29 27.94 -23.78
CA TYR A 59 -4.93 27.41 -23.71
C TYR A 59 -4.09 28.06 -22.60
N GLU A 60 -4.76 28.60 -21.58
CA GLU A 60 -4.02 29.10 -20.42
C GLU A 60 -3.26 27.97 -19.71
N LEU A 61 -2.04 28.23 -19.28
CA LEU A 61 -1.20 27.30 -18.54
C LEU A 61 -1.91 26.71 -17.32
N ALA A 62 -2.76 27.49 -16.65
CA ALA A 62 -3.54 27.04 -15.51
C ALA A 62 -4.55 25.94 -15.89
N GLN A 63 -5.20 26.10 -17.07
CA GLN A 63 -6.16 25.10 -17.57
C GLN A 63 -5.46 23.82 -18.00
N ILE A 64 -4.33 23.93 -18.68
CA ILE A 64 -3.51 22.78 -19.08
C ILE A 64 -3.11 21.95 -17.85
N LYS A 65 -2.58 22.62 -16.81
CA LYS A 65 -2.20 21.95 -15.57
C LYS A 65 -3.39 21.31 -14.86
N SER A 66 -4.55 21.96 -14.86
CA SER A 66 -5.77 21.41 -14.28
C SER A 66 -6.20 20.11 -14.99
N SER A 67 -6.23 20.10 -16.33
CA SER A 67 -6.59 18.91 -17.11
C SER A 67 -5.60 17.76 -16.91
N ILE A 68 -4.30 18.07 -16.87
CA ILE A 68 -3.26 17.07 -16.55
C ILE A 68 -3.49 16.50 -15.13
N SER A 69 -3.69 17.35 -14.13
CA SER A 69 -3.89 16.94 -12.75
C SER A 69 -5.12 16.04 -12.58
N LEU A 70 -6.22 16.33 -13.26
CA LEU A 70 -7.42 15.47 -13.26
C LEU A 70 -7.11 14.08 -13.83
N LYS A 71 -6.35 14.02 -14.93
CA LYS A 71 -5.97 12.75 -15.55
C LYS A 71 -5.01 11.96 -14.65
N ILE A 72 -4.04 12.62 -14.04
CA ILE A 72 -3.09 12.04 -13.09
C ILE A 72 -3.81 11.51 -11.85
N SER A 73 -4.75 12.27 -11.29
CA SER A 73 -5.57 11.84 -10.15
C SER A 73 -6.36 10.55 -10.45
N SER A 74 -6.87 10.40 -11.67
CA SER A 74 -7.52 9.17 -12.12
C SER A 74 -6.55 7.97 -12.12
N ILE A 75 -5.31 8.17 -12.58
CA ILE A 75 -4.27 7.12 -12.57
C ILE A 75 -3.80 6.83 -11.15
N GLU A 76 -3.72 7.82 -10.27
CA GLU A 76 -3.33 7.70 -8.86
C GLU A 76 -4.35 6.89 -8.05
N SER A 77 -5.62 6.89 -8.44
CA SER A 77 -6.69 6.17 -7.74
C SER A 77 -6.26 4.75 -7.36
N GLY A 78 -6.48 4.35 -6.10
CA GLY A 78 -6.08 3.05 -5.54
C GLY A 78 -4.66 2.98 -4.97
N LEU A 79 -3.74 3.90 -5.28
CA LEU A 79 -2.41 3.94 -4.64
C LEU A 79 -2.53 4.27 -3.15
N ASN A 80 -3.55 5.04 -2.77
CA ASN A 80 -3.83 5.35 -1.37
C ASN A 80 -4.11 4.07 -0.54
N THR A 81 -4.74 3.06 -1.13
CA THR A 81 -4.97 1.77 -0.46
C THR A 81 -3.64 1.06 -0.15
N ILE A 82 -2.69 1.08 -1.09
CA ILE A 82 -1.34 0.52 -0.89
C ILE A 82 -0.62 1.26 0.25
N LYS A 83 -0.72 2.59 0.28
CA LYS A 83 -0.17 3.45 1.34
C LYS A 83 -0.77 3.10 2.71
N ILE A 84 -2.10 2.94 2.77
CA ILE A 84 -2.80 2.57 4.00
C ILE A 84 -2.31 1.20 4.50
N ILE A 85 -2.22 0.20 3.63
CA ILE A 85 -1.71 -1.13 3.98
C ILE A 85 -0.28 -1.03 4.51
N ALA A 86 0.60 -0.31 3.82
CA ALA A 86 1.98 -0.11 4.24
C ALA A 86 2.10 0.52 5.63
N SER A 87 1.22 1.49 5.94
CA SER A 87 1.25 2.25 7.20
C SER A 87 0.57 1.53 8.35
N LEU A 88 -0.56 0.83 8.09
CA LEU A 88 -1.34 0.18 9.14
C LEU A 88 -0.81 -1.20 9.53
N SER A 89 -0.18 -1.93 8.59
CA SER A 89 0.28 -3.29 8.88
C SER A 89 1.24 -3.38 10.06
N PRO A 90 2.24 -2.49 10.24
CA PRO A 90 3.10 -2.51 11.42
C PRO A 90 2.34 -2.18 12.70
N LEU A 91 1.34 -1.29 12.64
CA LEU A 91 0.52 -0.93 13.80
C LEU A 91 -0.36 -2.09 14.24
N ILE A 92 -0.93 -2.83 13.28
CA ILE A 92 -1.69 -4.06 13.57
C ILE A 92 -0.77 -5.13 14.16
N GLY A 93 0.46 -5.27 13.63
CA GLY A 93 1.48 -6.14 14.21
C GLY A 93 1.83 -5.77 15.66
N LEU A 94 2.01 -4.46 15.92
CA LEU A 94 2.26 -3.93 17.27
C LEU A 94 1.06 -4.16 18.20
N LEU A 95 -0.17 -3.99 17.72
CA LEU A 95 -1.37 -4.34 18.48
C LEU A 95 -1.33 -5.81 18.93
N GLY A 96 -0.86 -6.70 18.05
CA GLY A 96 -0.67 -8.11 18.37
C GLY A 96 0.34 -8.34 19.50
N THR A 97 1.40 -7.52 19.59
CA THR A 97 2.33 -7.62 20.72
C THR A 97 1.68 -7.24 22.04
N VAL A 98 0.90 -6.17 22.04
CA VAL A 98 0.19 -5.74 23.25
C VAL A 98 -0.78 -6.81 23.72
N ILE A 99 -1.57 -7.40 22.82
CA ILE A 99 -2.52 -8.47 23.15
C ILE A 99 -1.76 -9.73 23.63
N GLY A 100 -0.68 -10.12 22.97
CA GLY A 100 0.11 -11.28 23.36
C GLY A 100 0.73 -11.14 24.76
N ILE A 101 1.24 -9.95 25.10
CA ILE A 101 1.78 -9.64 26.42
C ILE A 101 0.67 -9.62 27.48
N LEU A 102 -0.48 -9.01 27.19
CA LEU A 102 -1.62 -9.01 28.11
C LEU A 102 -2.08 -10.45 28.44
N ASN A 103 -2.19 -11.31 27.44
CA ASN A 103 -2.53 -12.71 27.64
C ASN A 103 -1.50 -13.44 28.49
N SER A 104 -0.20 -13.09 28.35
CA SER A 104 0.85 -13.66 29.20
C SER A 104 0.67 -13.26 30.67
N PHE A 105 0.40 -11.99 30.96
CA PHE A 105 0.16 -11.52 32.32
C PHE A 105 -1.11 -12.09 32.94
N ASP A 106 -2.18 -12.20 32.14
CA ASP A 106 -3.42 -12.84 32.62
C ASP A 106 -3.16 -14.30 33.01
N SER A 107 -2.44 -15.04 32.20
CA SER A 107 -2.07 -16.42 32.49
C SER A 107 -1.21 -16.56 33.75
N ILE A 108 -0.26 -15.65 33.98
CA ILE A 108 0.55 -15.62 35.22
C ILE A 108 -0.32 -15.32 36.41
N SER A 109 -1.31 -14.43 36.29
CA SER A 109 -2.23 -14.09 37.39
C SER A 109 -3.06 -15.28 37.86
N HIS A 110 -3.45 -16.15 36.94
CA HIS A 110 -4.27 -17.33 37.24
C HIS A 110 -3.46 -18.56 37.67
N LEU A 111 -2.31 -18.78 37.07
CA LEU A 111 -1.52 -20.03 37.24
C LEU A 111 -0.25 -19.83 38.11
N GLY A 112 0.10 -18.58 38.42
CA GLY A 112 1.33 -18.24 39.14
C GLY A 112 2.58 -18.30 38.28
N LEU A 113 3.73 -17.93 38.86
CA LEU A 113 5.04 -17.86 38.18
C LEU A 113 5.73 -19.22 38.00
N GLY A 114 5.05 -20.32 38.35
CA GLY A 114 5.66 -21.64 38.44
C GLY A 114 6.01 -22.32 37.12
N ASP A 115 5.41 -21.91 36.02
CA ASP A 115 5.63 -22.52 34.69
C ASP A 115 6.04 -21.51 33.63
N PRO A 116 7.31 -21.52 33.19
CA PRO A 116 7.80 -20.61 32.14
C PRO A 116 7.08 -20.76 30.77
N THR A 117 6.44 -21.92 30.52
CA THR A 117 5.78 -22.18 29.24
C THR A 117 4.54 -21.32 29.04
N VAL A 118 3.85 -20.99 30.12
CA VAL A 118 2.65 -20.17 30.15
C VAL A 118 2.92 -18.76 29.62
N PHE A 119 4.02 -18.18 30.00
CA PHE A 119 4.39 -16.81 29.64
C PHE A 119 5.13 -16.75 28.31
N SER A 120 5.91 -17.78 27.93
CA SER A 120 6.62 -17.81 26.65
C SER A 120 5.67 -17.91 25.44
N SER A 121 4.49 -18.51 25.62
CA SER A 121 3.48 -18.62 24.57
C SER A 121 2.98 -17.25 24.12
N GLY A 122 2.59 -16.36 25.02
CA GLY A 122 2.09 -15.02 24.66
C GLY A 122 3.18 -14.12 24.07
N ILE A 123 4.43 -14.23 24.56
CA ILE A 123 5.57 -13.53 23.94
C ILE A 123 5.81 -14.05 22.52
N SER A 124 5.71 -15.35 22.28
CA SER A 124 5.83 -15.92 20.95
C SER A 124 4.80 -15.34 20.00
N ILE A 125 3.54 -15.25 20.41
CA ILE A 125 2.46 -14.62 19.61
C ILE A 125 2.80 -13.16 19.33
N ALA A 126 3.24 -12.40 20.32
CA ALA A 126 3.64 -11.02 20.21
C ALA A 126 4.71 -10.81 19.12
N LEU A 127 5.77 -11.60 19.13
CA LEU A 127 6.84 -11.52 18.16
C LEU A 127 6.38 -11.90 16.74
N ILE A 128 5.59 -12.97 16.63
CA ILE A 128 5.05 -13.43 15.34
C ILE A 128 4.22 -12.35 14.67
N THR A 129 3.32 -11.70 15.41
CA THR A 129 2.44 -10.66 14.87
C THR A 129 3.21 -9.43 14.39
N THR A 130 4.25 -9.01 15.13
CA THR A 130 5.11 -7.89 14.70
C THR A 130 5.87 -8.23 13.43
N VAL A 131 6.49 -9.41 13.36
CA VAL A 131 7.20 -9.86 12.16
C VAL A 131 6.25 -9.92 10.97
N ALA A 132 5.04 -10.47 11.14
CA ALA A 132 4.04 -10.52 10.08
C ALA A 132 3.64 -9.12 9.60
N GLY A 133 3.43 -8.17 10.51
CA GLY A 133 3.13 -6.78 10.17
C GLY A 133 4.21 -6.12 9.32
N LEU A 134 5.49 -6.34 9.65
CA LEU A 134 6.62 -5.81 8.90
C LEU A 134 6.78 -6.49 7.53
N ILE A 135 6.57 -7.80 7.43
CA ILE A 135 6.60 -8.55 6.16
C ILE A 135 5.56 -7.99 5.18
N VAL A 136 4.38 -7.61 5.67
CA VAL A 136 3.35 -6.98 4.85
C VAL A 136 3.72 -5.54 4.51
N ALA A 137 4.17 -4.75 5.47
CA ALA A 137 4.42 -3.32 5.29
C ALA A 137 5.53 -2.99 4.29
N ILE A 138 6.67 -3.70 4.38
CA ILE A 138 7.87 -3.35 3.63
C ILE A 138 7.64 -3.39 2.10
N PRO A 139 7.13 -4.48 1.50
CA PRO A 139 6.91 -4.51 0.05
C PRO A 139 5.87 -3.50 -0.42
N HIS A 140 4.82 -3.25 0.38
CA HIS A 140 3.80 -2.26 0.03
C HIS A 140 4.33 -0.83 0.10
N TYR A 141 5.19 -0.52 1.08
CA TYR A 141 5.85 0.79 1.18
C TYR A 141 6.76 1.05 -0.01
N ILE A 142 7.57 0.06 -0.39
CA ILE A 142 8.45 0.14 -1.56
C ILE A 142 7.62 0.31 -2.84
N GLY A 143 6.57 -0.51 -3.01
CA GLY A 143 5.69 -0.46 -4.18
C GLY A 143 4.98 0.89 -4.30
N TYR A 144 4.43 1.43 -3.21
CA TYR A 144 3.79 2.74 -3.20
C TYR A 144 4.74 3.85 -3.68
N ASN A 145 5.95 3.93 -3.10
CA ASN A 145 6.92 4.95 -3.49
C ASN A 145 7.39 4.80 -4.95
N TYR A 146 7.51 3.57 -5.44
CA TYR A 146 7.82 3.31 -6.85
C TYR A 146 6.72 3.83 -7.77
N PHE A 147 5.44 3.60 -7.44
CA PHE A 147 4.32 4.07 -8.24
C PHE A 147 4.18 5.59 -8.21
N ILE A 148 4.36 6.24 -7.06
CA ILE A 148 4.36 7.71 -6.97
C ILE A 148 5.46 8.31 -7.85
N GLY A 149 6.69 7.84 -7.74
CA GLY A 149 7.77 8.34 -8.60
C GLY A 149 7.58 8.03 -10.09
N SER A 150 6.79 7.01 -10.44
CA SER A 150 6.41 6.73 -11.82
C SER A 150 5.30 7.67 -12.30
N LEU A 151 4.36 8.03 -11.42
CA LEU A 151 3.29 8.98 -11.68
C LEU A 151 3.85 10.37 -11.98
N ASP A 152 4.79 10.85 -11.16
CA ASP A 152 5.48 12.13 -11.36
C ASP A 152 6.17 12.19 -12.74
N LYS A 153 6.81 11.08 -13.15
CA LYS A 153 7.44 11.00 -14.48
C LYS A 153 6.42 11.06 -15.63
N ILE A 154 5.25 10.45 -15.46
CA ILE A 154 4.16 10.51 -16.44
C ILE A 154 3.63 11.93 -16.54
N GLU A 155 3.42 12.62 -15.42
CA GLU A 155 2.97 14.00 -15.35
C GLU A 155 3.91 14.94 -16.11
N ILE A 156 5.21 14.88 -15.80
CA ILE A 156 6.23 15.69 -16.48
C ILE A 156 6.27 15.41 -17.97
N LYS A 157 6.16 14.14 -18.39
CA LYS A 157 6.14 13.79 -19.81
C LYS A 157 4.90 14.31 -20.52
N LEU A 158 3.72 14.22 -19.90
CA LEU A 158 2.47 14.76 -20.43
C LEU A 158 2.55 16.28 -20.60
N GLU A 159 3.02 17.00 -19.57
CA GLU A 159 3.19 18.45 -19.64
C GLU A 159 4.11 18.82 -20.79
N LYS A 160 5.26 18.15 -20.92
CA LYS A 160 6.21 18.40 -22.00
C LYS A 160 5.57 18.17 -23.39
N VAL A 161 4.94 17.00 -23.60
CA VAL A 161 4.34 16.65 -24.91
C VAL A 161 3.21 17.60 -25.30
N ILE A 162 2.43 18.09 -24.33
CA ILE A 162 1.35 19.05 -24.57
C ILE A 162 1.94 20.42 -24.94
N LEU A 163 2.94 20.90 -24.19
CA LEU A 163 3.58 22.19 -24.48
C LEU A 163 4.33 22.21 -25.80
N ASP A 164 4.91 21.09 -26.22
CA ASP A 164 5.59 20.98 -27.53
C ASP A 164 4.60 20.99 -28.72
N LYS A 165 3.28 20.79 -28.47
CA LYS A 165 2.23 20.73 -29.49
C LYS A 165 1.38 22.00 -29.61
N ILE A 166 1.52 22.93 -28.66
CA ILE A 166 0.83 24.24 -28.65
C ILE A 166 1.75 25.31 -29.19
#